data_599289dc5185b3071081d4a4f94e3503
#
_entry.id   599289dc5185b3071081d4a4f94e3503
#
_cell.length_a   1.000
_cell.length_b   1.000
_cell.length_c   1.000
_cell.angle_alpha   90.00
_cell.angle_beta   90.00
_cell.angle_gamma   90.00
#
_symmetry.space_group_name_H-M   'P 1'
#
loop_
_entity.id
_entity.type
_entity.pdbx_description
1 polymer ?
#
loop_
_entity_poly.entity_id
_entity_poly.type
_entity_poly.pdbx_seq_one_letter_code
_entity_poly.pdbx_strand_id
1 'polypeptide(L)'
;MSEENGRTDLTWRELLDEGGARLSEAGVPDAGTDAWYLMEAAFGIDRVHYYLDQNRPIHAERLEKGYGRYQEMLQKRAERIPLQQILGMQDFMGMTFSVDENVLIPRQDTETLVERVLRDYPEKDLKLLDMCTGSGCIAISLAVLGGYQNVTAVDISEAALRVAK
;
A
#
# COMPACT_ATOMS: atom_id res chain seq x y z
N MET A 1 34.26 4.78 -17.14
CA MET A 1 34.00 3.86 -18.26
C MET A 1 33.98 2.45 -17.68
N SER A 2 32.88 1.73 -17.81
CA SER A 2 32.73 0.28 -17.61
C SER A 2 32.33 -0.20 -16.21
N GLU A 3 31.04 -0.06 -15.86
CA GLU A 3 30.33 -0.95 -14.92
C GLU A 3 28.83 -1.15 -15.31
N GLU A 4 28.45 -0.85 -16.55
CA GLU A 4 27.05 -0.95 -17.03
C GLU A 4 26.73 -2.28 -17.75
N ASN A 5 27.58 -3.29 -17.69
CA ASN A 5 27.42 -4.48 -18.54
C ASN A 5 27.34 -5.78 -17.75
N GLY A 6 26.38 -5.92 -16.83
CA GLY A 6 26.32 -7.10 -15.96
C GLY A 6 24.98 -7.68 -15.55
N ARG A 7 23.84 -7.18 -16.09
CA ARG A 7 22.51 -7.63 -15.61
C ARG A 7 21.55 -8.16 -16.68
N THR A 8 22.05 -8.70 -17.78
CA THR A 8 21.21 -9.25 -18.86
C THR A 8 20.47 -10.53 -18.49
N ASP A 9 20.84 -11.20 -17.39
CA ASP A 9 20.29 -12.51 -17.01
C ASP A 9 19.62 -12.52 -15.63
N LEU A 10 19.28 -11.33 -15.06
CA LEU A 10 18.61 -11.24 -13.75
C LEU A 10 17.22 -11.87 -13.82
N THR A 11 16.94 -12.83 -12.91
CA THR A 11 15.65 -13.49 -12.78
C THR A 11 14.76 -12.80 -11.74
N TRP A 12 13.44 -13.06 -11.80
CA TRP A 12 12.50 -12.54 -10.80
C TRP A 12 12.82 -13.02 -9.39
N ARG A 13 13.28 -14.27 -9.26
CA ARG A 13 13.69 -14.84 -7.97
C ARG A 13 14.87 -14.10 -7.39
N GLU A 14 15.94 -13.90 -8.17
CA GLU A 14 17.12 -13.18 -7.72
C GLU A 14 16.78 -11.74 -7.32
N LEU A 15 15.94 -11.05 -8.13
CA LEU A 15 15.51 -9.69 -7.81
C LEU A 15 14.72 -9.61 -6.49
N LEU A 16 13.84 -10.59 -6.23
CA LEU A 16 13.08 -10.67 -4.97
C LEU A 16 14.00 -10.99 -3.79
N ASP A 17 14.91 -11.96 -3.96
CA ASP A 17 15.84 -12.39 -2.91
C ASP A 17 16.79 -11.24 -2.53
N GLU A 18 17.32 -10.50 -3.51
CA GLU A 18 18.14 -9.30 -3.27
C GLU A 18 17.36 -8.24 -2.47
N GLY A 19 16.11 -7.96 -2.86
CA GLY A 19 15.25 -7.00 -2.16
C GLY A 19 14.96 -7.42 -0.73
N GLY A 20 14.61 -8.70 -0.53
CA GLY A 20 14.35 -9.28 0.78
C GLY A 20 15.59 -9.22 1.70
N ALA A 21 16.76 -9.57 1.17
CA ALA A 21 18.03 -9.50 1.90
C ALA A 21 18.32 -8.06 2.34
N ARG A 22 18.23 -7.09 1.43
CA ARG A 22 18.45 -5.67 1.73
C ARG A 22 17.53 -5.14 2.84
N LEU A 23 16.24 -5.48 2.79
CA LEU A 23 15.29 -5.07 3.81
C LEU A 23 15.54 -5.79 5.15
N SER A 24 15.95 -7.05 5.11
CA SER A 24 16.32 -7.81 6.30
C SER A 24 17.54 -7.21 6.99
N GLU A 25 18.58 -6.84 6.25
CA GLU A 25 19.78 -6.14 6.77
C GLU A 25 19.42 -4.79 7.41
N ALA A 26 18.42 -4.08 6.84
CA ALA A 26 17.86 -2.87 7.44
C ALA A 26 16.96 -3.14 8.65
N GLY A 27 16.77 -4.42 9.04
CA GLY A 27 15.97 -4.86 10.18
C GLY A 27 14.47 -4.75 9.97
N VAL A 28 13.95 -4.75 8.72
CA VAL A 28 12.52 -4.77 8.43
C VAL A 28 11.96 -6.16 8.81
N PRO A 29 10.92 -6.25 9.68
CA PRO A 29 10.44 -7.54 10.20
C PRO A 29 9.97 -8.50 9.11
N ASP A 30 9.16 -8.01 8.16
CA ASP A 30 8.52 -8.81 7.10
C ASP A 30 9.23 -8.58 5.75
N ALA A 31 10.57 -8.55 5.75
CA ALA A 31 11.40 -8.14 4.64
C ALA A 31 11.06 -8.80 3.30
N GLY A 32 10.84 -10.11 3.27
CA GLY A 32 10.50 -10.84 2.05
C GLY A 32 9.10 -10.48 1.52
N THR A 33 8.13 -10.31 2.41
CA THR A 33 6.77 -9.89 2.06
C THR A 33 6.76 -8.47 1.52
N ASP A 34 7.47 -7.56 2.19
CA ASP A 34 7.58 -6.17 1.76
C ASP A 34 8.28 -6.06 0.39
N ALA A 35 9.40 -6.79 0.20
CA ALA A 35 10.10 -6.84 -1.09
C ALA A 35 9.19 -7.34 -2.22
N TRP A 36 8.34 -8.34 -1.95
CA TRP A 36 7.35 -8.82 -2.90
C TRP A 36 6.37 -7.72 -3.32
N TYR A 37 5.72 -7.04 -2.37
CA TYR A 37 4.75 -5.99 -2.69
C TYR A 37 5.38 -4.81 -3.44
N LEU A 38 6.62 -4.44 -3.08
CA LEU A 38 7.36 -3.41 -3.80
C LEU A 38 7.70 -3.84 -5.23
N MET A 39 8.06 -5.10 -5.44
CA MET A 39 8.32 -5.66 -6.76
C MET A 39 7.03 -5.71 -7.61
N GLU A 40 5.92 -6.18 -7.04
CA GLU A 40 4.60 -6.18 -7.68
C GLU A 40 4.21 -4.77 -8.14
N ALA A 41 4.36 -3.77 -7.26
CA ALA A 41 4.03 -2.37 -7.57
C ALA A 41 4.97 -1.74 -8.61
N ALA A 42 6.25 -2.11 -8.62
CA ALA A 42 7.23 -1.55 -9.56
C ALA A 42 7.11 -2.13 -10.97
N PHE A 43 6.80 -3.43 -11.07
CA PHE A 43 6.84 -4.18 -12.33
C PHE A 43 5.46 -4.62 -12.84
N GLY A 44 4.40 -4.49 -12.03
CA GLY A 44 3.07 -5.00 -12.37
C GLY A 44 3.07 -6.52 -12.58
N ILE A 45 3.84 -7.26 -11.78
CA ILE A 45 3.89 -8.72 -11.85
C ILE A 45 3.03 -9.30 -10.73
N ASP A 46 2.04 -10.11 -11.07
CA ASP A 46 1.25 -10.84 -10.10
C ASP A 46 1.92 -12.16 -9.68
N ARG A 47 1.38 -12.79 -8.64
CA ARG A 47 1.94 -14.06 -8.10
C ARG A 47 1.92 -15.21 -9.11
N VAL A 48 0.91 -15.27 -9.98
CA VAL A 48 0.79 -16.36 -10.95
C VAL A 48 1.92 -16.25 -11.98
N HIS A 49 2.10 -15.07 -12.56
CA HIS A 49 3.17 -14.84 -13.53
C HIS A 49 4.56 -14.98 -12.87
N TYR A 50 4.70 -14.52 -11.62
CA TYR A 50 5.95 -14.74 -10.88
C TYR A 50 6.28 -16.23 -10.77
N TYR A 51 5.37 -17.08 -10.29
CA TYR A 51 5.66 -18.50 -10.14
C TYR A 51 5.92 -19.24 -11.45
N LEU A 52 5.32 -18.80 -12.55
CA LEU A 52 5.58 -19.36 -13.88
C LEU A 52 6.97 -19.00 -14.43
N ASP A 53 7.42 -17.77 -14.17
CA ASP A 53 8.61 -17.20 -14.80
C ASP A 53 9.77 -16.90 -13.83
N GLN A 54 9.65 -17.23 -12.53
CA GLN A 54 10.59 -16.81 -11.49
C GLN A 54 12.07 -17.18 -11.77
N ASN A 55 12.32 -18.24 -12.49
CA ASN A 55 13.67 -18.70 -12.83
C ASN A 55 14.09 -18.31 -14.26
N ARG A 56 13.27 -17.52 -14.97
CA ARG A 56 13.60 -17.00 -16.31
C ARG A 56 14.17 -15.61 -16.22
N PRO A 57 15.10 -15.23 -17.10
CA PRO A 57 15.59 -13.87 -17.18
C PRO A 57 14.46 -12.88 -17.44
N ILE A 58 14.50 -11.74 -16.74
CA ILE A 58 13.56 -10.64 -16.95
C ILE A 58 13.91 -9.98 -18.29
N HIS A 59 12.92 -9.77 -19.15
CA HIS A 59 13.13 -9.05 -20.40
C HIS A 59 13.75 -7.66 -20.14
N ALA A 60 14.79 -7.30 -20.86
CA ALA A 60 15.57 -6.08 -20.68
C ALA A 60 14.69 -4.81 -20.61
N GLU A 61 13.72 -4.67 -21.51
CA GLU A 61 12.78 -3.54 -21.53
C GLU A 61 11.96 -3.44 -20.23
N ARG A 62 11.54 -4.58 -19.66
CA ARG A 62 10.76 -4.61 -18.42
C ARG A 62 11.64 -4.28 -17.22
N LEU A 63 12.87 -4.79 -17.24
CA LEU A 63 13.86 -4.49 -16.20
C LEU A 63 14.18 -2.97 -16.21
N GLU A 64 14.46 -2.39 -17.36
CA GLU A 64 14.76 -0.96 -17.50
C GLU A 64 13.63 -0.08 -16.96
N LYS A 65 12.37 -0.41 -17.27
CA LYS A 65 11.20 0.37 -16.82
C LYS A 65 10.93 0.27 -15.30
N GLY A 66 11.17 -0.88 -14.68
CA GLY A 66 10.75 -1.15 -13.31
C GLY A 66 11.89 -1.08 -12.28
N TYR A 67 13.12 -1.36 -12.68
CA TYR A 67 14.23 -1.55 -11.74
C TYR A 67 14.53 -0.30 -10.91
N GLY A 68 14.62 0.87 -11.55
CA GLY A 68 14.88 2.12 -10.83
C GLY A 68 13.81 2.42 -9.79
N ARG A 69 12.53 2.25 -10.16
CA ARG A 69 11.42 2.41 -9.23
C ARG A 69 11.48 1.42 -8.07
N TYR A 70 11.77 0.15 -8.35
CA TYR A 70 11.93 -0.87 -7.32
C TYR A 70 13.03 -0.52 -6.31
N GLN A 71 14.21 -0.10 -6.81
CA GLN A 71 15.33 0.29 -5.96
C GLN A 71 15.02 1.51 -5.08
N GLU A 72 14.31 2.51 -5.62
CA GLU A 72 13.84 3.67 -4.85
C GLU A 72 12.88 3.25 -3.72
N MET A 73 11.92 2.38 -4.05
CA MET A 73 10.95 1.88 -3.07
C MET A 73 11.62 1.05 -1.97
N LEU A 74 12.58 0.18 -2.33
CA LEU A 74 13.39 -0.56 -1.35
C LEU A 74 14.18 0.38 -0.45
N GLN A 75 14.76 1.45 -0.99
CA GLN A 75 15.49 2.44 -0.19
C GLN A 75 14.56 3.10 0.83
N LYS A 76 13.41 3.59 0.41
CA LYS A 76 12.40 4.19 1.29
C LYS A 76 11.99 3.21 2.40
N ARG A 77 11.79 1.95 2.05
CA ARG A 77 11.40 0.93 3.05
C ARG A 77 12.52 0.61 4.03
N ALA A 78 13.77 0.55 3.57
CA ALA A 78 14.95 0.40 4.42
C ALA A 78 15.11 1.59 5.40
N GLU A 79 14.71 2.79 5.02
CA GLU A 79 14.62 3.99 5.88
C GLU A 79 13.41 3.97 6.84
N ARG A 80 12.68 2.84 6.91
CA ARG A 80 11.54 2.61 7.80
C ARG A 80 10.27 3.36 7.43
N ILE A 81 10.16 3.93 6.23
CA ILE A 81 8.89 4.42 5.73
C ILE A 81 7.92 3.24 5.62
N PRO A 82 6.69 3.34 6.14
CA PRO A 82 5.71 2.26 6.07
C PRO A 82 5.43 1.81 4.64
N LEU A 83 5.28 0.48 4.42
CA LEU A 83 5.01 -0.10 3.12
C LEU A 83 3.82 0.56 2.42
N GLN A 84 2.72 0.76 3.15
CA GLN A 84 1.49 1.34 2.62
C GLN A 84 1.67 2.78 2.12
N GLN A 85 2.50 3.57 2.81
CA GLN A 85 2.83 4.93 2.36
C GLN A 85 3.69 4.91 1.09
N ILE A 86 4.60 3.93 0.94
CA ILE A 86 5.40 3.75 -0.27
C ILE A 86 4.50 3.33 -1.44
N LEU A 87 3.54 2.43 -1.19
CA LEU A 87 2.58 1.95 -2.18
C LEU A 87 1.49 3.00 -2.49
N GLY A 88 1.25 3.95 -1.56
CA GLY A 88 0.21 4.97 -1.66
C GLY A 88 -1.19 4.47 -1.37
N MET A 89 -1.36 3.25 -0.85
CA MET A 89 -2.66 2.63 -0.64
C MET A 89 -2.71 1.70 0.58
N GLN A 90 -3.92 1.57 1.15
CA GLN A 90 -4.25 0.62 2.21
C GLN A 90 -5.67 0.09 2.02
N ASP A 91 -5.83 -1.22 2.10
CA ASP A 91 -7.15 -1.85 2.12
C ASP A 91 -7.78 -1.73 3.51
N PHE A 92 -9.07 -1.38 3.55
CA PHE A 92 -9.87 -1.23 4.76
C PHE A 92 -11.34 -1.49 4.43
N MET A 93 -12.01 -2.36 5.19
CA MET A 93 -13.41 -2.76 4.97
C MET A 93 -13.69 -3.24 3.53
N GLY A 94 -12.74 -3.91 2.88
CA GLY A 94 -12.87 -4.39 1.50
C GLY A 94 -12.77 -3.30 0.41
N MET A 95 -12.41 -2.08 0.78
CA MET A 95 -12.17 -0.95 -0.13
C MET A 95 -10.71 -0.52 -0.03
N THR A 96 -10.16 0.02 -1.12
CA THR A 96 -8.79 0.54 -1.16
C THR A 96 -8.81 2.05 -0.94
N PHE A 97 -8.08 2.53 0.06
CA PHE A 97 -7.94 3.94 0.42
C PHE A 97 -6.56 4.46 0.06
N SER A 98 -6.51 5.71 -0.44
CA SER A 98 -5.25 6.42 -0.62
C SER A 98 -4.63 6.74 0.75
N VAL A 99 -3.32 6.56 0.87
CA VAL A 99 -2.56 6.94 2.08
C VAL A 99 -1.21 7.51 1.70
N ASP A 100 -0.77 8.51 2.46
CA ASP A 100 0.54 9.12 2.37
C ASP A 100 1.06 9.50 3.78
N GLU A 101 2.11 10.30 3.87
CA GLU A 101 2.68 10.76 5.14
C GLU A 101 1.75 11.69 5.95
N ASN A 102 0.67 12.20 5.35
CA ASN A 102 -0.24 13.15 5.99
C ASN A 102 -1.38 12.49 6.76
N VAL A 103 -1.57 11.17 6.62
CA VAL A 103 -2.67 10.44 7.25
C VAL A 103 -2.17 9.22 8.02
N LEU A 104 -2.90 8.88 9.08
CA LEU A 104 -2.71 7.60 9.74
C LEU A 104 -3.16 6.49 8.79
N ILE A 105 -2.30 5.48 8.60
CA ILE A 105 -2.65 4.29 7.82
C ILE A 105 -3.83 3.59 8.53
N PRO A 106 -4.96 3.34 7.83
CA PRO A 106 -6.10 2.62 8.38
C PRO A 106 -5.68 1.29 9.02
N ARG A 107 -6.15 1.04 10.23
CA ARG A 107 -5.80 -0.17 11.00
C ARG A 107 -6.97 -1.12 11.05
N GLN A 108 -6.68 -2.42 11.04
CA GLN A 108 -7.69 -3.48 11.11
C GLN A 108 -8.56 -3.39 12.37
N ASP A 109 -8.01 -2.97 13.52
CA ASP A 109 -8.80 -2.77 14.73
C ASP A 109 -9.92 -1.73 14.55
N THR A 110 -9.72 -0.75 13.66
CA THR A 110 -10.72 0.28 13.35
C THR A 110 -11.88 -0.28 12.52
N GLU A 111 -11.70 -1.38 11.78
CA GLU A 111 -12.79 -2.07 11.08
C GLU A 111 -13.88 -2.54 12.05
N THR A 112 -13.47 -3.02 13.22
CA THR A 112 -14.42 -3.43 14.29
C THR A 112 -15.35 -2.27 14.73
N LEU A 113 -14.83 -1.03 14.74
CA LEU A 113 -15.66 0.15 15.01
C LEU A 113 -16.72 0.35 13.94
N VAL A 114 -16.31 0.30 12.66
CA VAL A 114 -17.22 0.45 11.51
C VAL A 114 -18.29 -0.65 11.53
N GLU A 115 -17.87 -1.91 11.67
CA GLU A 115 -18.78 -3.06 11.75
C GLU A 115 -19.80 -2.89 12.88
N ARG A 116 -19.34 -2.37 14.04
CA ARG A 116 -20.22 -2.15 15.18
C ARG A 116 -21.26 -1.08 14.91
N VAL A 117 -20.86 0.04 14.29
CA VAL A 117 -21.79 1.11 13.88
C VAL A 117 -22.82 0.58 12.88
N LEU A 118 -22.35 -0.16 11.85
CA LEU A 118 -23.25 -0.74 10.83
C LEU A 118 -24.30 -1.69 11.42
N ARG A 119 -23.93 -2.44 12.48
CA ARG A 119 -24.81 -3.40 13.14
C ARG A 119 -25.77 -2.74 14.14
N ASP A 120 -25.25 -1.83 14.97
CA ASP A 120 -25.98 -1.31 16.13
C ASP A 120 -26.87 -0.10 15.76
N TYR A 121 -26.64 0.53 14.59
CA TYR A 121 -27.35 1.73 14.11
C TYR A 121 -27.84 1.55 12.68
N PRO A 122 -28.90 0.78 12.44
CA PRO A 122 -29.38 0.46 11.07
C PRO A 122 -30.10 1.62 10.38
N GLU A 123 -30.49 2.69 11.10
CA GLU A 123 -31.23 3.84 10.56
C GLU A 123 -30.34 4.67 9.63
N LYS A 124 -30.76 4.86 8.36
CA LYS A 124 -29.94 5.48 7.30
C LYS A 124 -29.99 7.01 7.27
N ASP A 125 -30.95 7.60 7.97
CA ASP A 125 -31.15 9.05 8.08
C ASP A 125 -30.37 9.70 9.24
N LEU A 126 -29.64 8.90 10.01
CA LEU A 126 -28.75 9.38 11.07
C LEU A 126 -27.72 10.37 10.54
N LYS A 127 -27.43 11.38 11.34
CA LYS A 127 -26.34 12.31 11.10
C LYS A 127 -25.08 11.81 11.77
N LEU A 128 -24.09 11.44 10.97
CA LEU A 128 -22.80 10.93 11.47
C LEU A 128 -21.72 12.01 11.30
N LEU A 129 -20.88 12.15 12.30
CA LEU A 129 -19.74 13.05 12.30
C LEU A 129 -18.46 12.23 12.60
N ASP A 130 -17.56 12.17 11.63
CA ASP A 130 -16.22 11.59 11.79
C ASP A 130 -15.22 12.71 12.07
N MET A 131 -14.76 12.77 13.32
CA MET A 131 -13.80 13.75 13.81
C MET A 131 -12.38 13.22 13.66
N CYS A 132 -11.47 14.00 13.09
CA CYS A 132 -10.10 13.61 12.77
C CYS A 132 -10.09 12.47 11.74
N THR A 133 -10.80 12.67 10.64
CA THR A 133 -11.10 11.63 9.64
C THR A 133 -9.87 11.03 8.95
N GLY A 134 -8.73 11.73 8.95
CA GLY A 134 -7.48 11.26 8.32
C GLY A 134 -7.69 10.92 6.84
N SER A 135 -7.54 9.65 6.47
CA SER A 135 -7.79 9.14 5.11
C SER A 135 -9.27 9.07 4.71
N GLY A 136 -10.19 9.38 5.61
CA GLY A 136 -11.62 9.26 5.39
C GLY A 136 -12.16 7.83 5.52
N CYS A 137 -11.34 6.86 5.92
CA CYS A 137 -11.68 5.44 5.87
C CYS A 137 -12.94 5.08 6.68
N ILE A 138 -13.18 5.70 7.84
CA ILE A 138 -14.38 5.47 8.65
C ILE A 138 -15.60 6.10 7.97
N ALA A 139 -15.53 7.39 7.67
CA ALA A 139 -16.64 8.15 7.08
C ALA A 139 -17.10 7.53 5.75
N ILE A 140 -16.16 7.23 4.85
CA ILE A 140 -16.45 6.66 3.53
C ILE A 140 -17.01 5.24 3.67
N SER A 141 -16.43 4.40 4.54
CA SER A 141 -16.95 3.05 4.79
C SER A 141 -18.39 3.07 5.31
N LEU A 142 -18.69 3.96 6.25
CA LEU A 142 -20.06 4.13 6.76
C LEU A 142 -21.01 4.61 5.65
N ALA A 143 -20.61 5.58 4.85
CA ALA A 143 -21.45 6.07 3.73
C ALA A 143 -21.71 4.98 2.70
N VAL A 144 -20.68 4.26 2.26
CA VAL A 144 -20.77 3.27 1.18
C VAL A 144 -21.41 1.97 1.66
N LEU A 145 -20.90 1.35 2.72
CA LEU A 145 -21.37 0.05 3.19
C LEU A 145 -22.66 0.17 3.99
N GLY A 146 -22.80 1.25 4.75
CA GLY A 146 -23.96 1.52 5.57
C GLY A 146 -25.11 2.17 4.83
N GLY A 147 -24.85 2.86 3.71
CA GLY A 147 -25.85 3.65 2.99
C GLY A 147 -26.31 4.88 3.78
N TYR A 148 -25.50 5.37 4.73
CA TYR A 148 -25.83 6.59 5.47
C TYR A 148 -25.74 7.82 4.56
N GLN A 149 -26.80 8.65 4.56
CA GLN A 149 -26.91 9.79 3.67
C GLN A 149 -26.30 11.08 4.22
N ASN A 150 -26.14 11.17 5.53
CA ASN A 150 -25.70 12.36 6.23
C ASN A 150 -24.40 12.12 7.01
N VAL A 151 -23.31 11.83 6.28
CA VAL A 151 -21.98 11.66 6.87
C VAL A 151 -21.16 12.92 6.64
N THR A 152 -20.64 13.49 7.74
CA THR A 152 -19.71 14.62 7.71
C THR A 152 -18.37 14.16 8.24
N ALA A 153 -17.31 14.40 7.48
CA ALA A 153 -15.93 14.13 7.87
C ALA A 153 -15.17 15.44 8.07
N VAL A 154 -14.43 15.56 9.16
CA VAL A 154 -13.64 16.75 9.48
C VAL A 154 -12.23 16.36 9.93
N ASP A 155 -11.25 17.19 9.57
CA ASP A 155 -9.88 17.08 10.06
C ASP A 155 -9.29 18.49 10.20
N ILE A 156 -8.37 18.68 11.14
CA ILE A 156 -7.64 19.94 11.30
C ILE A 156 -6.56 20.08 10.21
N SER A 157 -6.10 18.97 9.66
CA SER A 157 -5.09 18.91 8.60
C SER A 157 -5.74 19.03 7.22
N GLU A 158 -5.50 20.15 6.54
CA GLU A 158 -5.91 20.32 5.15
C GLU A 158 -5.24 19.28 4.22
N ALA A 159 -4.04 18.81 4.58
CA ALA A 159 -3.34 17.75 3.84
C ALA A 159 -4.09 16.43 3.95
N ALA A 160 -4.53 16.05 5.15
CA ALA A 160 -5.36 14.86 5.36
C ALA A 160 -6.68 14.95 4.58
N LEU A 161 -7.36 16.11 4.60
CA LEU A 161 -8.59 16.32 3.84
C LEU A 161 -8.39 16.22 2.31
N ARG A 162 -7.19 16.48 1.81
CA ARG A 162 -6.86 16.22 0.38
C ARG A 162 -6.75 14.75 0.06
N VAL A 163 -6.23 13.95 0.98
CA VAL A 163 -6.14 12.48 0.84
C VAL A 163 -7.52 11.84 0.89
N ALA A 164 -8.41 12.35 1.78
CA ALA A 164 -9.78 11.81 1.98
C ALA A 164 -10.77 12.13 0.83
N LYS A 165 -10.39 12.93 -0.16
CA LYS A 165 -11.22 13.33 -1.34
C LYS A 165 -11.06 12.38 -2.51
#